data_a2f0d1d087bfb9d4f215e5cdd22f7f0b
#
_entry.id   a2f0d1d087bfb9d4f215e5cdd22f7f0b
#
_cell.length_a   1.000
_cell.length_b   1.000
_cell.length_c   1.000
_cell.angle_alpha   90.00
_cell.angle_beta   90.00
_cell.angle_gamma   90.00
#
_symmetry.space_group_name_H-M   'P 1'
#
loop_
_entity.id
_entity.type
_entity.pdbx_description
1 polymer ?
#
loop_
_entity_poly.entity_id
_entity_poly.type
_entity_poly.pdbx_seq_one_letter_code
_entity_poly.pdbx_strand_id
1 'polypeptide(L)'
;MNISTLQNTFTTHNIKKVKLVTFDIEGICRGKYVSLDKFFSAVESGMSFCDVLFGWDANDELYDRESLTGWHTGYPDALAKVDTDTFRIVPWEPDTALFIMDLYDKEGAPYPLSPRHLLQKMVDKARDMGFLFHASAEYEFFFFDESSHTINDKNFIDLKPLSPGMFGYSTVRASTYADLVHHIIDAMGDYDIEIEGIHTETGPGVYEAAIRYAEGVTSADKAALFKTGIKELAPRHNLIATFMAKWNADLPGCSGHVHQSLWDTAGKNNLFASDSQPLSDTARHYLGGMLHLMPAFTSFYCPNINSYKRAVPGVWSPINVSWGIENRTSAIRAIPGNSGKSTRLENRLCGADTNPYLVMAAGLGAGLYGIENKIEPGDAVAGNAYTDESLTMLPSNLGAAVTQLKKSQPAREIFGDTFIDHYILIRDYEVRLYEKAVTNWELKRYFEVI
;
A
#
# COMPACT_ATOMS: atom_id res chain seq x y z
N MET A 1 16.39 -12.49 -15.06
CA MET A 1 17.84 -12.67 -15.43
C MET A 1 18.23 -14.14 -15.36
N ASN A 2 19.20 -14.65 -16.20
CA ASN A 2 19.73 -16.02 -16.06
C ASN A 2 20.89 -16.06 -15.03
N ILE A 3 21.26 -17.29 -14.58
CA ILE A 3 22.27 -17.49 -13.54
C ILE A 3 23.64 -16.90 -13.93
N SER A 4 24.09 -17.08 -15.16
CA SER A 4 25.38 -16.55 -15.59
C SER A 4 25.42 -15.02 -15.60
N THR A 5 24.32 -14.38 -15.97
CA THR A 5 24.14 -12.91 -15.86
C THR A 5 24.19 -12.46 -14.40
N LEU A 6 23.48 -13.17 -13.52
CA LEU A 6 23.50 -12.88 -12.07
C LEU A 6 24.90 -13.01 -11.46
N GLN A 7 25.64 -14.07 -11.79
CA GLN A 7 27.02 -14.27 -11.32
C GLN A 7 27.95 -13.14 -11.76
N ASN A 8 27.84 -12.70 -13.01
CA ASN A 8 28.61 -11.57 -13.53
C ASN A 8 28.22 -10.26 -12.83
N THR A 9 26.93 -10.02 -12.64
CA THR A 9 26.43 -8.85 -11.91
C THR A 9 26.94 -8.84 -10.48
N PHE A 10 26.87 -9.97 -9.77
CA PHE A 10 27.37 -10.10 -8.40
C PHE A 10 28.87 -9.83 -8.30
N THR A 11 29.64 -10.33 -9.26
CA THR A 11 31.09 -10.07 -9.33
C THR A 11 31.36 -8.59 -9.56
N THR A 12 30.65 -7.95 -10.50
CA THR A 12 30.82 -6.55 -10.86
C THR A 12 30.52 -5.61 -9.69
N HIS A 13 29.48 -5.92 -8.93
CA HIS A 13 29.02 -5.11 -7.78
C HIS A 13 29.54 -5.63 -6.42
N ASN A 14 30.45 -6.61 -6.42
CA ASN A 14 31.03 -7.22 -5.21
C ASN A 14 29.95 -7.71 -4.21
N ILE A 15 28.86 -8.28 -4.72
CA ILE A 15 27.77 -8.79 -3.86
C ILE A 15 28.24 -10.02 -3.09
N LYS A 16 28.02 -10.02 -1.78
CA LYS A 16 28.40 -11.12 -0.86
C LYS A 16 27.23 -11.66 -0.06
N LYS A 17 26.12 -10.92 -0.01
CA LYS A 17 24.93 -11.25 0.77
C LYS A 17 23.71 -11.02 -0.10
N VAL A 18 22.69 -11.83 0.10
CA VAL A 18 21.41 -11.65 -0.57
C VAL A 18 20.27 -11.59 0.45
N LYS A 19 19.48 -10.54 0.36
CA LYS A 19 18.22 -10.36 1.08
C LYS A 19 17.09 -10.89 0.19
N LEU A 20 16.47 -11.99 0.57
CA LEU A 20 15.30 -12.56 -0.11
C LEU A 20 14.05 -12.20 0.67
N VAL A 21 13.11 -11.50 0.04
CA VAL A 21 11.94 -10.94 0.70
C VAL A 21 10.63 -11.33 0.01
N THR A 22 9.54 -11.34 0.76
CA THR A 22 8.16 -11.41 0.30
C THR A 22 7.31 -10.48 1.17
N PHE A 23 6.04 -10.30 0.83
CA PHE A 23 5.15 -9.40 1.57
C PHE A 23 3.93 -10.18 2.06
N ASP A 24 3.61 -10.01 3.35
CA ASP A 24 2.41 -10.56 3.96
C ASP A 24 1.15 -9.71 3.63
N ILE A 25 -0.01 -10.08 4.16
CA ILE A 25 -1.27 -9.40 3.90
C ILE A 25 -1.29 -7.97 4.45
N GLU A 26 -0.53 -7.71 5.52
CA GLU A 26 -0.39 -6.35 6.08
C GLU A 26 0.59 -5.48 5.27
N GLY A 27 1.25 -6.05 4.25
CA GLY A 27 2.28 -5.37 3.47
C GLY A 27 3.61 -5.27 4.20
N ILE A 28 3.82 -6.07 5.24
CA ILE A 28 5.08 -6.16 5.96
C ILE A 28 6.08 -6.96 5.13
N CYS A 29 7.28 -6.42 4.97
CA CYS A 29 8.38 -7.07 4.30
C CYS A 29 8.94 -8.20 5.17
N ARG A 30 8.73 -9.45 4.77
CA ARG A 30 9.20 -10.66 5.44
C ARG A 30 10.30 -11.31 4.63
N GLY A 31 11.37 -11.77 5.26
CA GLY A 31 12.47 -12.33 4.49
C GLY A 31 13.62 -12.89 5.29
N LYS A 32 14.69 -13.26 4.56
CA LYS A 32 15.92 -13.85 5.13
C LYS A 32 17.13 -13.33 4.40
N TYR A 33 18.23 -13.18 5.12
CA TYR A 33 19.55 -13.12 4.48
C TYR A 33 20.02 -14.53 4.17
N VAL A 34 20.56 -14.74 2.98
CA VAL A 34 21.09 -16.04 2.54
C VAL A 34 22.51 -15.88 1.99
N SER A 35 23.30 -16.96 2.06
CA SER A 35 24.61 -17.04 1.38
C SER A 35 24.43 -17.10 -0.15
N LEU A 36 25.48 -16.79 -0.89
CA LEU A 36 25.43 -16.85 -2.37
C LEU A 36 25.10 -18.26 -2.86
N ASP A 37 25.69 -19.31 -2.26
CA ASP A 37 25.39 -20.70 -2.66
C ASP A 37 23.92 -21.04 -2.46
N LYS A 38 23.33 -20.62 -1.32
CA LYS A 38 21.90 -20.82 -1.05
C LYS A 38 21.04 -20.02 -2.00
N PHE A 39 21.44 -18.79 -2.37
CA PHE A 39 20.73 -17.96 -3.33
C PHE A 39 20.70 -18.62 -4.71
N PHE A 40 21.84 -19.05 -5.25
CA PHE A 40 21.85 -19.69 -6.56
C PHE A 40 21.06 -21.00 -6.59
N SER A 41 21.12 -21.80 -5.52
CA SER A 41 20.27 -22.97 -5.37
C SER A 41 18.76 -22.58 -5.35
N ALA A 42 18.41 -21.48 -4.69
CA ALA A 42 17.03 -21.00 -4.65
C ALA A 42 16.53 -20.46 -6.00
N VAL A 43 17.41 -19.87 -6.82
CA VAL A 43 17.09 -19.46 -8.19
C VAL A 43 16.77 -20.68 -9.07
N GLU A 44 17.48 -21.79 -8.90
CA GLU A 44 17.28 -23.01 -9.68
C GLU A 44 16.03 -23.80 -9.28
N SER A 45 15.80 -23.95 -7.97
CA SER A 45 14.80 -24.91 -7.45
C SER A 45 13.79 -24.31 -6.46
N GLY A 46 13.89 -23.02 -6.20
CA GLY A 46 13.13 -22.38 -5.12
C GLY A 46 13.68 -22.72 -3.73
N MET A 47 13.01 -22.23 -2.71
CA MET A 47 13.33 -22.52 -1.32
C MET A 47 12.05 -22.64 -0.48
N SER A 48 12.15 -23.32 0.65
CA SER A 48 11.07 -23.40 1.62
C SER A 48 10.91 -22.09 2.39
N PHE A 49 9.67 -21.64 2.53
CA PHE A 49 9.29 -20.52 3.37
C PHE A 49 8.01 -20.84 4.11
N CYS A 50 8.03 -20.78 5.44
CA CYS A 50 6.89 -21.13 6.26
C CYS A 50 5.67 -20.24 5.93
N ASP A 51 4.50 -20.85 5.72
CA ASP A 51 3.26 -20.14 5.40
C ASP A 51 2.63 -19.44 6.61
N VAL A 52 3.24 -19.56 7.80
CA VAL A 52 2.82 -18.87 9.02
C VAL A 52 2.72 -17.35 8.83
N LEU A 53 3.46 -16.78 7.86
CA LEU A 53 3.36 -15.35 7.53
C LEU A 53 1.94 -14.91 7.09
N PHE A 54 1.07 -15.86 6.76
CA PHE A 54 -0.37 -15.63 6.52
C PHE A 54 -1.25 -16.10 7.68
N GLY A 55 -0.66 -16.69 8.73
CA GLY A 55 -1.35 -17.22 9.91
C GLY A 55 -1.24 -16.37 11.16
N TRP A 56 -0.57 -15.21 11.11
CA TRP A 56 -0.39 -14.26 12.20
C TRP A 56 -0.72 -12.82 11.81
N ASP A 57 -0.89 -11.97 12.82
CA ASP A 57 -1.15 -10.54 12.63
C ASP A 57 0.16 -9.70 12.52
N ALA A 58 0.02 -8.37 12.53
CA ALA A 58 1.14 -7.42 12.45
C ALA A 58 2.12 -7.49 13.64
N ASN A 59 1.72 -8.12 14.75
CA ASN A 59 2.55 -8.32 15.96
C ASN A 59 3.02 -9.77 16.12
N ASP A 60 2.88 -10.59 15.06
CA ASP A 60 3.23 -12.03 15.04
C ASP A 60 2.36 -12.89 16.01
N GLU A 61 1.16 -12.40 16.37
CA GLU A 61 0.17 -13.17 17.13
C GLU A 61 -0.65 -14.03 16.19
N LEU A 62 -0.72 -15.34 16.48
CA LEU A 62 -1.44 -16.31 15.65
C LEU A 62 -2.96 -16.06 15.70
N TYR A 63 -3.62 -16.16 14.54
CA TYR A 63 -5.07 -16.04 14.47
C TYR A 63 -5.77 -17.17 15.23
N ASP A 64 -6.87 -16.83 15.91
CA ASP A 64 -7.66 -17.70 16.79
C ASP A 64 -8.66 -18.61 16.05
N ARG A 65 -8.72 -18.52 14.73
CA ARG A 65 -9.64 -19.30 13.87
C ARG A 65 -8.91 -19.91 12.70
N GLU A 66 -9.36 -21.05 12.28
CA GLU A 66 -8.84 -21.79 11.14
C GLU A 66 -9.15 -21.08 9.82
N SER A 67 -8.18 -21.07 8.94
CA SER A 67 -8.24 -20.54 7.58
C SER A 67 -7.49 -21.51 6.64
N LEU A 68 -6.85 -21.00 5.57
CA LEU A 68 -6.00 -21.79 4.68
C LEU A 68 -4.77 -22.35 5.40
N THR A 69 -4.22 -21.60 6.35
CA THR A 69 -3.10 -22.00 7.22
C THR A 69 -3.45 -21.79 8.69
N GLY A 70 -2.86 -22.57 9.59
CA GLY A 70 -3.15 -22.52 11.01
C GLY A 70 -2.63 -23.77 11.74
N TRP A 71 -2.99 -23.92 13.01
CA TRP A 71 -2.62 -25.09 13.81
C TRP A 71 -3.08 -26.43 13.19
N HIS A 72 -4.21 -26.46 12.51
CA HIS A 72 -4.77 -27.63 11.84
C HIS A 72 -3.94 -28.11 10.64
N THR A 73 -3.18 -27.22 10.00
CA THR A 73 -2.26 -27.55 8.90
C THR A 73 -0.83 -27.80 9.39
N GLY A 74 -0.51 -27.36 10.60
CA GLY A 74 0.83 -27.40 11.17
C GLY A 74 1.79 -26.40 10.53
N TYR A 75 1.28 -25.34 9.87
CA TYR A 75 2.05 -24.28 9.21
C TYR A 75 3.14 -24.81 8.27
N PRO A 76 2.76 -25.50 7.19
CA PRO A 76 3.72 -26.08 6.27
C PRO A 76 4.52 -25.01 5.52
N ASP A 77 5.63 -25.45 4.93
CA ASP A 77 6.37 -24.59 4.01
C ASP A 77 5.62 -24.43 2.67
N ALA A 78 5.51 -23.20 2.21
CA ALA A 78 5.23 -22.84 0.83
C ALA A 78 6.53 -22.89 0.02
N LEU A 79 6.43 -23.08 -1.30
CA LEU A 79 7.56 -22.98 -2.22
C LEU A 79 7.78 -21.50 -2.60
N ALA A 80 8.89 -20.91 -2.14
CA ALA A 80 9.29 -19.56 -2.53
C ALA A 80 10.20 -19.62 -3.75
N LYS A 81 9.85 -18.94 -4.84
CA LYS A 81 10.66 -18.79 -6.04
C LYS A 81 11.18 -17.36 -6.17
N VAL A 82 12.45 -17.22 -6.47
CA VAL A 82 13.09 -15.90 -6.62
C VAL A 82 12.67 -15.28 -7.96
N ASP A 83 12.06 -14.10 -7.90
CA ASP A 83 11.85 -13.28 -9.10
C ASP A 83 13.14 -12.50 -9.40
N THR A 84 13.91 -13.02 -10.36
CA THR A 84 15.24 -12.48 -10.72
C THR A 84 15.18 -11.11 -11.39
N ASP A 85 14.01 -10.67 -11.85
CA ASP A 85 13.82 -9.36 -12.48
C ASP A 85 13.60 -8.25 -11.43
N THR A 86 13.43 -8.63 -10.17
CA THR A 86 13.33 -7.70 -9.04
C THR A 86 14.68 -7.34 -8.41
N PHE A 87 15.82 -7.76 -9.02
CA PHE A 87 17.16 -7.45 -8.54
C PHE A 87 17.34 -5.98 -8.18
N ARG A 88 17.86 -5.72 -6.98
CA ARG A 88 18.32 -4.40 -6.52
C ARG A 88 19.59 -4.54 -5.68
N ILE A 89 20.47 -3.55 -5.77
CA ILE A 89 21.53 -3.35 -4.78
C ILE A 89 20.91 -2.55 -3.65
N VAL A 90 21.15 -2.95 -2.40
CA VAL A 90 20.67 -2.19 -1.23
C VAL A 90 21.66 -1.09 -0.89
N PRO A 91 21.37 0.21 -1.17
CA PRO A 91 22.38 1.28 -1.10
C PRO A 91 22.94 1.52 0.31
N TRP A 92 22.14 1.24 1.32
CA TRP A 92 22.51 1.40 2.73
C TRP A 92 23.03 0.12 3.40
N GLU A 93 23.14 -0.98 2.66
CA GLU A 93 23.73 -2.24 3.14
C GLU A 93 24.86 -2.68 2.21
N PRO A 94 26.15 -2.42 2.55
CA PRO A 94 27.26 -2.76 1.69
C PRO A 94 27.27 -4.22 1.25
N ASP A 95 27.63 -4.48 -0.01
CA ASP A 95 27.78 -5.82 -0.60
C ASP A 95 26.46 -6.66 -0.59
N THR A 96 25.30 -6.01 -0.54
CA THR A 96 24.01 -6.70 -0.39
C THR A 96 23.12 -6.47 -1.61
N ALA A 97 22.60 -7.56 -2.18
CA ALA A 97 21.52 -7.55 -3.18
C ALA A 97 20.18 -7.93 -2.53
N LEU A 98 19.09 -7.41 -3.09
CA LEU A 98 17.73 -7.82 -2.71
C LEU A 98 17.00 -8.39 -3.92
N PHE A 99 16.17 -9.41 -3.66
CA PHE A 99 15.19 -9.96 -4.59
C PHE A 99 13.87 -10.22 -3.88
N ILE A 100 12.76 -10.06 -4.61
CA ILE A 100 11.43 -10.47 -4.15
C ILE A 100 11.22 -11.94 -4.50
N MET A 101 10.56 -12.66 -3.62
CA MET A 101 10.14 -14.05 -3.84
C MET A 101 8.64 -14.12 -4.01
N ASP A 102 8.18 -14.89 -4.97
CA ASP A 102 6.80 -15.31 -5.12
C ASP A 102 6.55 -16.65 -4.43
N LEU A 103 5.40 -16.77 -3.77
CA LEU A 103 5.02 -17.95 -3.03
C LEU A 103 4.05 -18.83 -3.83
N TYR A 104 4.30 -20.12 -3.80
CA TYR A 104 3.52 -21.15 -4.48
C TYR A 104 3.12 -22.25 -3.49
N ASP A 105 2.02 -22.92 -3.75
CA ASP A 105 1.63 -24.12 -3.03
C ASP A 105 2.49 -25.34 -3.43
N LYS A 106 2.18 -26.49 -2.85
CA LYS A 106 2.90 -27.75 -3.12
C LYS A 106 2.68 -28.28 -4.53
N GLU A 107 1.58 -27.93 -5.16
CA GLU A 107 1.20 -28.27 -6.53
C GLU A 107 1.84 -27.32 -7.55
N GLY A 108 2.46 -26.25 -7.09
CA GLY A 108 3.15 -25.23 -7.92
C GLY A 108 2.20 -24.14 -8.43
N ALA A 109 0.97 -24.07 -7.91
CA ALA A 109 0.07 -22.94 -8.17
C ALA A 109 0.42 -21.72 -7.29
N PRO A 110 0.11 -20.48 -7.75
CA PRO A 110 0.29 -19.28 -6.96
C PRO A 110 -0.39 -19.40 -5.60
N TYR A 111 0.32 -19.04 -4.50
CA TYR A 111 -0.24 -19.15 -3.15
C TYR A 111 -1.44 -18.19 -3.02
N PRO A 112 -2.65 -18.68 -2.67
CA PRO A 112 -3.88 -17.90 -2.80
C PRO A 112 -3.96 -16.66 -1.92
N LEU A 113 -3.15 -16.59 -0.86
CA LEU A 113 -3.11 -15.45 0.07
C LEU A 113 -2.01 -14.44 -0.26
N SER A 114 -1.17 -14.69 -1.28
CA SER A 114 -0.10 -13.78 -1.66
C SER A 114 -0.63 -12.50 -2.29
N PRO A 115 -0.43 -11.32 -1.66
CA PRO A 115 -0.90 -10.04 -2.21
C PRO A 115 -0.30 -9.73 -3.58
N ARG A 116 0.98 -10.08 -3.80
CA ARG A 116 1.67 -9.86 -5.07
C ARG A 116 1.04 -10.67 -6.20
N HIS A 117 0.67 -11.93 -5.95
CA HIS A 117 -0.03 -12.76 -6.93
C HIS A 117 -1.45 -12.27 -7.23
N LEU A 118 -2.16 -11.71 -6.24
CA LEU A 118 -3.47 -11.12 -6.48
C LEU A 118 -3.39 -9.92 -7.41
N LEU A 119 -2.39 -9.05 -7.23
CA LEU A 119 -2.16 -7.96 -8.17
C LEU A 119 -1.75 -8.48 -9.55
N GLN A 120 -0.86 -9.47 -9.61
CA GLN A 120 -0.43 -10.08 -10.89
C GLN A 120 -1.64 -10.63 -11.67
N LYS A 121 -2.55 -11.35 -10.98
CA LYS A 121 -3.79 -11.84 -11.59
C LYS A 121 -4.63 -10.71 -12.21
N MET A 122 -4.72 -9.55 -11.57
CA MET A 122 -5.45 -8.41 -12.10
C MET A 122 -4.71 -7.74 -13.26
N VAL A 123 -3.38 -7.66 -13.20
CA VAL A 123 -2.54 -7.15 -14.28
C VAL A 123 -2.65 -8.05 -15.52
N ASP A 124 -2.65 -9.36 -15.34
CA ASP A 124 -2.83 -10.31 -16.45
C ASP A 124 -4.23 -10.18 -17.06
N LYS A 125 -5.29 -10.06 -16.24
CA LYS A 125 -6.64 -9.77 -16.71
C LYS A 125 -6.70 -8.46 -17.50
N ALA A 126 -6.06 -7.41 -17.05
CA ALA A 126 -5.99 -6.14 -17.79
C ALA A 126 -5.33 -6.34 -19.16
N ARG A 127 -4.22 -7.09 -19.21
CA ARG A 127 -3.49 -7.40 -20.46
C ARG A 127 -4.33 -8.22 -21.43
N ASP A 128 -5.08 -9.22 -20.94
CA ASP A 128 -6.03 -10.02 -21.74
C ASP A 128 -7.15 -9.16 -22.32
N MET A 129 -7.56 -8.10 -21.62
CA MET A 129 -8.51 -7.11 -22.09
C MET A 129 -7.90 -6.05 -23.03
N GLY A 130 -6.60 -6.10 -23.33
CA GLY A 130 -5.88 -5.18 -24.21
C GLY A 130 -5.36 -3.92 -23.51
N PHE A 131 -5.11 -3.97 -22.19
CA PHE A 131 -4.66 -2.84 -21.39
C PHE A 131 -3.32 -3.12 -20.70
N LEU A 132 -2.43 -2.12 -20.65
CA LEU A 132 -1.33 -2.07 -19.69
C LEU A 132 -1.76 -1.20 -18.50
N PHE A 133 -1.57 -1.73 -17.30
CA PHE A 133 -1.85 -1.02 -16.06
C PHE A 133 -0.62 -0.25 -15.60
N HIS A 134 -0.76 1.04 -15.38
CA HIS A 134 0.26 1.89 -14.77
C HIS A 134 -0.27 2.47 -13.46
N ALA A 135 0.56 2.44 -12.42
CA ALA A 135 0.22 3.01 -11.14
C ALA A 135 1.41 3.66 -10.43
N SER A 136 1.10 4.49 -9.46
CA SER A 136 2.05 5.14 -8.57
C SER A 136 1.44 5.27 -7.18
N ALA A 137 2.27 5.32 -6.15
CA ALA A 137 1.87 5.69 -4.81
C ALA A 137 2.51 7.01 -4.41
N GLU A 138 1.75 7.81 -3.66
CA GLU A 138 2.16 9.06 -3.04
C GLU A 138 1.95 8.88 -1.54
N TYR A 139 3.04 8.80 -0.78
CA TYR A 139 2.99 8.47 0.63
C TYR A 139 3.38 9.65 1.50
N GLU A 140 2.51 9.97 2.47
CA GLU A 140 2.87 10.69 3.67
C GLU A 140 3.50 9.75 4.70
N PHE A 141 4.44 10.25 5.49
CA PHE A 141 5.06 9.51 6.59
C PHE A 141 5.65 10.47 7.60
N PHE A 142 5.56 10.09 8.89
CA PHE A 142 6.07 10.90 9.99
C PHE A 142 7.45 10.40 10.43
N PHE A 143 8.35 11.35 10.72
CA PHE A 143 9.60 11.09 11.42
C PHE A 143 9.52 11.55 12.88
N PHE A 144 10.12 10.73 13.76
CA PHE A 144 10.24 11.01 15.18
C PHE A 144 11.71 10.96 15.59
N ASP A 145 12.13 11.94 16.43
CA ASP A 145 13.41 11.94 17.15
C ASP A 145 13.33 10.97 18.31
N GLU A 146 13.23 9.67 17.97
CA GLU A 146 13.01 8.53 18.86
C GLU A 146 13.74 7.30 18.33
N SER A 147 13.88 6.32 19.21
CA SER A 147 14.31 4.95 18.87
C SER A 147 13.25 3.94 19.32
N SER A 148 13.33 2.67 18.88
CA SER A 148 12.45 1.61 19.38
C SER A 148 12.50 1.48 20.90
N HIS A 149 13.65 1.72 21.52
CA HIS A 149 13.79 1.70 22.98
C HIS A 149 13.08 2.87 23.65
N THR A 150 13.32 4.11 23.17
CA THR A 150 12.69 5.28 23.77
C THR A 150 11.17 5.29 23.63
N ILE A 151 10.63 4.79 22.50
CA ILE A 151 9.19 4.63 22.29
C ILE A 151 8.59 3.64 23.31
N ASN A 152 9.24 2.48 23.51
CA ASN A 152 8.80 1.49 24.51
C ASN A 152 8.88 2.04 25.93
N ASP A 153 9.98 2.70 26.30
CA ASP A 153 10.17 3.30 27.62
C ASP A 153 9.08 4.35 27.93
N LYS A 154 8.65 5.10 26.90
CA LYS A 154 7.56 6.08 26.96
C LYS A 154 6.16 5.46 26.88
N ASN A 155 6.04 4.16 26.67
CA ASN A 155 4.76 3.49 26.44
C ASN A 155 3.93 4.19 25.35
N PHE A 156 4.58 4.63 24.25
CA PHE A 156 3.99 5.34 23.10
C PHE A 156 3.32 6.69 23.45
N ILE A 157 3.69 7.32 24.58
CA ILE A 157 3.19 8.62 25.03
C ILE A 157 4.30 9.67 24.88
N ASP A 158 3.92 10.92 24.60
CA ASP A 158 4.83 12.06 24.47
C ASP A 158 5.97 11.81 23.47
N LEU A 159 5.65 11.20 22.34
CA LEU A 159 6.58 10.99 21.26
C LEU A 159 7.00 12.33 20.64
N LYS A 160 8.29 12.47 20.34
CA LYS A 160 8.88 13.71 19.84
C LYS A 160 8.98 13.68 18.30
N PRO A 161 8.11 14.41 17.56
CA PRO A 161 8.27 14.54 16.12
C PRO A 161 9.58 15.20 15.72
N LEU A 162 10.09 14.91 14.53
CA LEU A 162 11.32 15.48 13.97
C LEU A 162 11.33 17.03 14.03
N SER A 163 10.19 17.65 13.73
CA SER A 163 10.03 19.10 13.81
C SER A 163 8.66 19.47 14.36
N PRO A 164 8.54 20.55 15.14
CA PRO A 164 7.24 21.02 15.65
C PRO A 164 6.49 21.82 14.58
N GLY A 165 5.17 21.92 14.76
CA GLY A 165 4.29 22.83 14.02
C GLY A 165 3.77 22.28 12.69
N MET A 166 2.92 23.08 12.04
CA MET A 166 2.22 22.77 10.80
C MET A 166 2.87 23.55 9.65
N PHE A 167 3.70 22.92 8.85
CA PHE A 167 4.52 23.60 7.83
C PHE A 167 4.47 22.87 6.48
N GLY A 168 3.28 22.68 5.92
CA GLY A 168 3.12 22.12 4.58
C GLY A 168 3.87 22.94 3.52
N TYR A 169 4.56 22.25 2.60
CA TYR A 169 5.34 22.83 1.51
C TYR A 169 6.45 23.82 1.96
N SER A 170 6.95 23.72 3.19
CA SER A 170 7.97 24.62 3.71
C SER A 170 9.36 24.22 3.24
N THR A 171 9.91 24.97 2.28
CA THR A 171 11.30 24.79 1.84
C THR A 171 12.31 25.05 2.96
N VAL A 172 12.01 25.99 3.87
CA VAL A 172 12.87 26.26 5.04
C VAL A 172 12.96 25.04 5.95
N ARG A 173 11.83 24.37 6.22
CA ARG A 173 11.80 23.14 7.03
C ARG A 173 12.52 22.00 6.34
N ALA A 174 12.27 21.78 5.05
CA ALA A 174 12.97 20.76 4.28
C ALA A 174 14.49 21.01 4.27
N SER A 175 14.92 22.28 4.08
CA SER A 175 16.34 22.65 4.09
C SER A 175 16.99 22.51 5.46
N THR A 176 16.25 22.63 6.57
CA THR A 176 16.78 22.36 7.91
C THR A 176 17.23 20.91 8.07
N TYR A 177 16.59 20.00 7.36
CA TYR A 177 16.89 18.55 7.36
C TYR A 177 17.38 18.09 5.98
N ALA A 178 18.12 18.95 5.25
CA ALA A 178 18.56 18.67 3.90
C ALA A 178 19.35 17.37 3.78
N ASP A 179 20.21 17.04 4.75
CA ASP A 179 21.00 15.81 4.75
C ASP A 179 20.11 14.55 4.77
N LEU A 180 19.00 14.58 5.53
CA LEU A 180 18.01 13.49 5.54
C LEU A 180 17.28 13.41 4.20
N VAL A 181 16.77 14.54 3.71
CA VAL A 181 15.99 14.60 2.46
C VAL A 181 16.83 14.18 1.26
N HIS A 182 18.07 14.69 1.14
CA HIS A 182 18.97 14.31 0.06
C HIS A 182 19.36 12.84 0.14
N HIS A 183 19.68 12.33 1.33
CA HIS A 183 19.99 10.91 1.50
C HIS A 183 18.82 10.01 1.10
N ILE A 184 17.56 10.39 1.41
CA ILE A 184 16.37 9.63 0.98
C ILE A 184 16.26 9.63 -0.54
N ILE A 185 16.38 10.80 -1.20
CA ILE A 185 16.27 10.92 -2.66
C ILE A 185 17.34 10.06 -3.33
N ASP A 186 18.61 10.22 -2.93
CA ASP A 186 19.73 9.53 -3.54
C ASP A 186 19.67 8.02 -3.30
N ALA A 187 19.42 7.59 -2.06
CA ALA A 187 19.34 6.17 -1.72
C ALA A 187 18.14 5.48 -2.39
N MET A 188 16.99 6.14 -2.49
CA MET A 188 15.84 5.57 -3.20
C MET A 188 16.08 5.51 -4.71
N GLY A 189 16.74 6.51 -5.29
CA GLY A 189 17.17 6.50 -6.70
C GLY A 189 18.09 5.32 -7.01
N ASP A 190 19.12 5.12 -6.18
CA ASP A 190 20.06 3.99 -6.30
C ASP A 190 19.37 2.63 -6.04
N TYR A 191 18.24 2.62 -5.33
CA TYR A 191 17.41 1.43 -5.06
C TYR A 191 16.37 1.15 -6.17
N ASP A 192 16.45 1.84 -7.31
CA ASP A 192 15.48 1.81 -8.41
C ASP A 192 14.07 2.27 -8.01
N ILE A 193 13.98 3.21 -7.07
CA ILE A 193 12.73 3.86 -6.65
C ILE A 193 12.89 5.36 -6.82
N GLU A 194 12.60 5.86 -8.02
CA GLU A 194 12.69 7.29 -8.31
C GLU A 194 11.59 8.06 -7.59
N ILE A 195 11.99 9.06 -6.81
CA ILE A 195 11.10 10.04 -6.17
C ILE A 195 10.97 11.22 -7.11
N GLU A 196 9.75 11.51 -7.62
CA GLU A 196 9.49 12.68 -8.47
C GLU A 196 9.38 13.99 -7.68
N GLY A 197 8.99 13.89 -6.41
CA GLY A 197 8.91 15.02 -5.50
C GLY A 197 8.84 14.57 -4.05
N ILE A 198 9.47 15.36 -3.17
CA ILE A 198 9.38 15.19 -1.71
C ILE A 198 9.26 16.56 -1.07
N HIS A 199 8.37 16.70 -0.13
CA HIS A 199 8.15 17.96 0.60
C HIS A 199 7.64 17.70 2.02
N THR A 200 7.68 18.72 2.86
CA THR A 200 6.99 18.69 4.16
C THR A 200 5.49 18.86 3.95
N GLU A 201 4.69 18.07 4.68
CA GLU A 201 3.24 18.17 4.70
C GLU A 201 2.72 18.84 5.99
N THR A 202 1.37 19.01 6.06
CA THR A 202 0.74 19.65 7.21
C THR A 202 0.76 18.73 8.41
N GLY A 203 1.67 18.95 9.33
CA GLY A 203 1.86 18.17 10.54
C GLY A 203 3.28 18.25 11.07
N PRO A 204 3.50 17.95 12.35
CA PRO A 204 4.83 17.95 12.93
C PRO A 204 5.65 16.76 12.46
N GLY A 205 6.77 17.02 11.76
CA GLY A 205 7.69 15.97 11.30
C GLY A 205 7.19 15.11 10.15
N VAL A 206 6.16 15.53 9.42
CA VAL A 206 5.60 14.81 8.28
C VAL A 206 6.22 15.24 6.96
N TYR A 207 6.48 14.26 6.11
CA TYR A 207 6.90 14.43 4.71
C TYR A 207 5.95 13.63 3.81
N GLU A 208 5.83 14.10 2.57
CA GLU A 208 5.17 13.39 1.47
C GLU A 208 6.16 13.16 0.35
N ALA A 209 6.15 11.95 -0.22
CA ALA A 209 6.95 11.60 -1.38
C ALA A 209 6.09 10.95 -2.47
N ALA A 210 6.15 11.53 -3.67
CA ALA A 210 5.55 10.97 -4.86
C ALA A 210 6.57 10.05 -5.56
N ILE A 211 6.24 8.76 -5.65
CA ILE A 211 7.05 7.76 -6.35
C ILE A 211 6.70 7.80 -7.83
N ARG A 212 7.71 7.73 -8.71
CA ARG A 212 7.47 7.64 -10.14
C ARG A 212 6.64 6.41 -10.48
N TYR A 213 5.65 6.60 -11.36
CA TYR A 213 4.78 5.51 -11.82
C TYR A 213 5.55 4.39 -12.53
N ALA A 214 5.03 3.18 -12.43
CA ALA A 214 5.56 2.02 -13.13
C ALA A 214 4.42 1.14 -13.66
N GLU A 215 4.77 0.22 -14.57
CA GLU A 215 3.83 -0.75 -15.13
C GLU A 215 3.63 -1.93 -14.19
N GLY A 216 2.40 -2.39 -14.10
CA GLY A 216 2.02 -3.66 -13.51
C GLY A 216 2.42 -3.81 -12.05
N VAL A 217 2.90 -4.98 -11.69
CA VAL A 217 3.29 -5.33 -10.31
C VAL A 217 4.50 -4.52 -9.84
N THR A 218 5.39 -4.09 -10.75
CA THR A 218 6.55 -3.26 -10.41
C THR A 218 6.16 -1.98 -9.67
N SER A 219 4.98 -1.42 -9.96
CA SER A 219 4.49 -0.23 -9.24
C SER A 219 4.27 -0.50 -7.74
N ALA A 220 3.70 -1.65 -7.40
CA ALA A 220 3.49 -2.06 -6.01
C ALA A 220 4.79 -2.54 -5.33
N ASP A 221 5.68 -3.23 -6.08
CA ASP A 221 7.02 -3.59 -5.59
C ASP A 221 7.79 -2.34 -5.14
N LYS A 222 7.82 -1.29 -5.98
CA LYS A 222 8.46 -0.01 -5.65
C LYS A 222 7.82 0.66 -4.44
N ALA A 223 6.50 0.68 -4.36
CA ALA A 223 5.75 1.27 -3.24
C ALA A 223 6.01 0.51 -1.91
N ALA A 224 6.02 -0.83 -1.93
CA ALA A 224 6.28 -1.65 -0.75
C ALA A 224 7.73 -1.54 -0.26
N LEU A 225 8.67 -1.55 -1.20
CA LEU A 225 10.09 -1.38 -0.90
C LEU A 225 10.42 0.05 -0.47
N PHE A 226 9.72 1.07 -0.97
CA PHE A 226 9.83 2.45 -0.47
C PHE A 226 9.49 2.53 1.01
N LYS A 227 8.32 2.00 1.42
CA LYS A 227 7.91 1.99 2.84
C LYS A 227 8.93 1.28 3.73
N THR A 228 9.44 0.15 3.27
CA THR A 228 10.48 -0.61 3.97
C THR A 228 11.78 0.18 4.04
N GLY A 229 12.24 0.73 2.92
CA GLY A 229 13.50 1.47 2.84
C GLY A 229 13.50 2.75 3.67
N ILE A 230 12.41 3.52 3.72
CA ILE A 230 12.29 4.69 4.62
C ILE A 230 12.45 4.26 6.08
N LYS A 231 11.84 3.12 6.49
CA LYS A 231 12.00 2.58 7.84
C LYS A 231 13.41 2.05 8.13
N GLU A 232 14.13 1.56 7.13
CA GLU A 232 15.52 1.11 7.25
C GLU A 232 16.52 2.29 7.22
N LEU A 233 16.19 3.39 6.54
CA LEU A 233 17.01 4.61 6.47
C LEU A 233 16.87 5.48 7.73
N ALA A 234 15.66 5.62 8.29
CA ALA A 234 15.40 6.51 9.43
C ALA A 234 16.35 6.27 10.63
N PRO A 235 16.63 5.02 11.08
CA PRO A 235 17.56 4.76 12.19
C PRO A 235 19.00 5.20 11.91
N ARG A 236 19.41 5.33 10.64
CA ARG A 236 20.73 5.83 10.25
C ARG A 236 20.89 7.33 10.51
N HIS A 237 19.77 8.03 10.68
CA HIS A 237 19.67 9.42 11.12
C HIS A 237 19.19 9.53 12.58
N ASN A 238 19.22 8.46 13.37
CA ASN A 238 18.70 8.39 14.74
C ASN A 238 17.21 8.75 14.86
N LEU A 239 16.43 8.38 13.85
CA LEU A 239 14.99 8.62 13.75
C LEU A 239 14.20 7.33 13.66
N ILE A 240 12.90 7.41 13.93
CA ILE A 240 11.92 6.40 13.52
C ILE A 240 10.98 7.02 12.49
N ALA A 241 10.64 6.23 11.45
CA ALA A 241 9.61 6.57 10.48
C ALA A 241 8.37 5.72 10.70
N THR A 242 7.18 6.33 10.60
CA THR A 242 5.90 5.62 10.64
C THR A 242 4.99 6.02 9.49
N PHE A 243 4.27 5.03 8.95
CA PHE A 243 3.20 5.16 7.96
C PHE A 243 1.82 4.93 8.61
N MET A 244 1.72 5.01 9.92
CA MET A 244 0.47 4.86 10.66
C MET A 244 -0.54 5.92 10.24
N ALA A 245 -1.78 5.54 9.91
CA ALA A 245 -2.78 6.45 9.35
C ALA A 245 -3.09 7.65 10.26
N LYS A 246 -3.06 7.47 11.59
CA LYS A 246 -3.36 8.52 12.58
C LYS A 246 -2.61 8.25 13.88
N TRP A 247 -1.50 8.92 14.13
CA TRP A 247 -0.70 8.72 15.34
C TRP A 247 -1.14 9.61 16.52
N ASN A 248 -1.88 10.67 16.24
CA ASN A 248 -2.38 11.61 17.24
C ASN A 248 -3.77 12.10 16.86
N ALA A 249 -4.69 12.16 17.83
CA ALA A 249 -6.09 12.51 17.60
C ALA A 249 -6.27 13.95 17.08
N ASP A 250 -5.43 14.88 17.53
CA ASP A 250 -5.55 16.32 17.28
C ASP A 250 -4.73 16.81 16.07
N LEU A 251 -3.94 15.94 15.46
CA LEU A 251 -3.06 16.26 14.34
C LEU A 251 -3.56 15.62 13.03
N PRO A 252 -3.14 16.09 11.86
CA PRO A 252 -3.45 15.44 10.59
C PRO A 252 -3.02 13.97 10.55
N GLY A 253 -3.68 13.18 9.70
CA GLY A 253 -3.33 11.79 9.45
C GLY A 253 -2.25 11.65 8.36
N CYS A 254 -2.09 10.42 7.89
CA CYS A 254 -1.06 10.02 6.94
C CYS A 254 -1.74 9.38 5.72
N SER A 255 -1.70 10.03 4.57
CA SER A 255 -2.29 9.55 3.32
C SER A 255 -1.32 8.64 2.55
N GLY A 256 -1.89 7.76 1.72
CA GLY A 256 -1.14 6.94 0.77
C GLY A 256 -1.91 6.89 -0.55
N HIS A 257 -2.00 8.03 -1.24
CA HIS A 257 -2.80 8.13 -2.45
C HIS A 257 -2.25 7.21 -3.56
N VAL A 258 -3.16 6.57 -4.29
CA VAL A 258 -2.79 5.68 -5.40
C VAL A 258 -3.29 6.27 -6.71
N HIS A 259 -2.36 6.58 -7.59
CA HIS A 259 -2.62 7.06 -8.95
C HIS A 259 -2.64 5.88 -9.92
N GLN A 260 -3.61 5.87 -10.85
CA GLN A 260 -3.81 4.76 -11.77
C GLN A 260 -4.19 5.28 -13.16
N SER A 261 -3.74 4.56 -14.20
CA SER A 261 -4.15 4.74 -15.58
C SER A 261 -4.02 3.45 -16.37
N LEU A 262 -4.77 3.34 -17.47
CA LEU A 262 -4.63 2.25 -18.44
C LEU A 262 -4.05 2.79 -19.75
N TRP A 263 -3.16 1.99 -20.35
CA TRP A 263 -2.47 2.32 -21.58
C TRP A 263 -2.74 1.25 -22.64
N ASP A 264 -2.54 1.58 -23.91
CA ASP A 264 -2.57 0.58 -24.97
C ASP A 264 -1.43 -0.45 -24.80
N THR A 265 -1.57 -1.59 -25.43
CA THR A 265 -0.60 -2.70 -25.32
C THR A 265 0.78 -2.36 -25.91
N ALA A 266 0.91 -1.27 -26.66
CA ALA A 266 2.18 -0.74 -27.14
C ALA A 266 2.84 0.23 -26.14
N GLY A 267 2.17 0.58 -25.05
CA GLY A 267 2.65 1.53 -24.03
C GLY A 267 2.81 2.97 -24.53
N LYS A 268 2.09 3.33 -25.60
CA LYS A 268 2.23 4.64 -26.27
C LYS A 268 1.14 5.63 -25.91
N ASN A 269 -0.10 5.14 -25.79
CA ASN A 269 -1.28 5.97 -25.60
C ASN A 269 -1.92 5.66 -24.26
N ASN A 270 -2.11 6.69 -23.44
CA ASN A 270 -2.91 6.63 -22.24
C ASN A 270 -4.39 6.60 -22.61
N LEU A 271 -5.07 5.50 -22.32
CA LEU A 271 -6.47 5.28 -22.70
C LEU A 271 -7.47 6.02 -21.80
N PHE A 272 -7.02 6.68 -20.75
CA PHE A 272 -7.84 7.56 -19.93
C PHE A 272 -8.00 8.96 -20.55
N ALA A 273 -7.08 9.35 -21.43
CA ALA A 273 -7.12 10.63 -22.12
C ALA A 273 -8.22 10.70 -23.18
N SER A 274 -8.75 11.90 -23.41
CA SER A 274 -9.67 12.22 -24.49
C SER A 274 -9.36 13.61 -25.04
N ASP A 275 -9.53 13.79 -26.35
CA ASP A 275 -9.34 15.09 -27.01
C ASP A 275 -10.55 16.03 -26.85
N SER A 276 -11.71 15.49 -26.51
CA SER A 276 -12.99 16.22 -26.51
C SER A 276 -13.66 16.34 -25.15
N GLN A 277 -13.23 15.53 -24.18
CA GLN A 277 -13.80 15.47 -22.82
C GLN A 277 -12.67 15.36 -21.78
N PRO A 278 -12.92 15.69 -20.51
CA PRO A 278 -11.93 15.54 -19.46
C PRO A 278 -11.39 14.10 -19.28
N LEU A 279 -12.24 13.10 -19.55
CA LEU A 279 -11.93 11.68 -19.45
C LEU A 279 -12.52 10.93 -20.65
N SER A 280 -11.83 9.90 -21.12
CA SER A 280 -12.36 8.96 -22.11
C SER A 280 -13.49 8.09 -21.53
N ASP A 281 -14.24 7.38 -22.39
CA ASP A 281 -15.24 6.40 -21.93
C ASP A 281 -14.59 5.26 -21.14
N THR A 282 -13.38 4.83 -21.51
CA THR A 282 -12.61 3.84 -20.77
C THR A 282 -12.33 4.32 -19.34
N ALA A 283 -11.89 5.56 -19.18
CA ALA A 283 -11.64 6.15 -17.85
C ALA A 283 -12.94 6.33 -17.06
N ARG A 284 -14.04 6.73 -17.72
CA ARG A 284 -15.34 6.89 -17.06
C ARG A 284 -15.88 5.56 -16.53
N HIS A 285 -15.86 4.51 -17.34
CA HIS A 285 -16.31 3.18 -16.91
C HIS A 285 -15.39 2.62 -15.80
N TYR A 286 -14.06 2.80 -15.91
CA TYR A 286 -13.11 2.42 -14.87
C TYR A 286 -13.43 3.13 -13.54
N LEU A 287 -13.63 4.44 -13.59
CA LEU A 287 -14.03 5.26 -12.45
C LEU A 287 -15.38 4.80 -11.87
N GLY A 288 -16.35 4.51 -12.73
CA GLY A 288 -17.66 3.98 -12.34
C GLY A 288 -17.54 2.69 -11.53
N GLY A 289 -16.69 1.76 -11.97
CA GLY A 289 -16.38 0.53 -11.26
C GLY A 289 -15.71 0.78 -9.90
N MET A 290 -14.74 1.70 -9.84
CA MET A 290 -14.10 2.08 -8.58
C MET A 290 -15.09 2.62 -7.55
N LEU A 291 -15.99 3.52 -7.97
CA LEU A 291 -17.02 4.09 -7.10
C LEU A 291 -18.07 3.05 -6.67
N HIS A 292 -18.50 2.20 -7.61
CA HIS A 292 -19.48 1.15 -7.35
C HIS A 292 -19.00 0.15 -6.28
N LEU A 293 -17.72 -0.25 -6.33
CA LEU A 293 -17.15 -1.21 -5.40
C LEU A 293 -16.47 -0.56 -4.18
N MET A 294 -16.37 0.77 -4.13
CA MET A 294 -15.68 1.47 -3.05
C MET A 294 -16.19 1.12 -1.64
N PRO A 295 -17.52 1.04 -1.38
CA PRO A 295 -18.01 0.63 -0.06
C PRO A 295 -17.55 -0.77 0.35
N ALA A 296 -17.53 -1.72 -0.59
CA ALA A 296 -17.08 -3.09 -0.36
C ALA A 296 -15.56 -3.18 -0.18
N PHE A 297 -14.82 -2.33 -0.86
CA PHE A 297 -13.35 -2.32 -0.85
C PHE A 297 -12.75 -1.36 0.18
N THR A 298 -13.59 -0.67 0.98
CA THR A 298 -13.11 0.26 2.01
C THR A 298 -12.11 -0.41 2.96
N SER A 299 -12.28 -1.69 3.32
CA SER A 299 -11.33 -2.39 4.18
C SER A 299 -9.97 -2.67 3.54
N PHE A 300 -9.82 -2.59 2.20
CA PHE A 300 -8.50 -2.62 1.55
C PHE A 300 -7.84 -1.25 1.58
N TYR A 301 -8.61 -0.17 1.47
CA TYR A 301 -8.13 1.22 1.47
C TYR A 301 -7.92 1.78 2.88
N CYS A 302 -8.62 1.22 3.86
CA CYS A 302 -8.57 1.52 5.29
C CYS A 302 -8.50 0.19 6.07
N PRO A 303 -7.34 -0.52 6.10
CA PRO A 303 -7.27 -1.91 6.55
C PRO A 303 -7.29 -2.10 8.07
N ASN A 304 -6.98 -1.06 8.83
CA ASN A 304 -6.78 -1.13 10.28
C ASN A 304 -7.85 -0.35 11.05
N ILE A 305 -8.05 -0.64 12.33
CA ILE A 305 -8.88 0.16 13.23
C ILE A 305 -8.46 1.63 13.19
N ASN A 306 -7.16 1.88 13.14
CA ASN A 306 -6.57 3.22 13.13
C ASN A 306 -6.86 4.00 11.84
N SER A 307 -7.01 3.32 10.69
CA SER A 307 -7.27 3.95 9.38
C SER A 307 -8.52 4.85 9.41
N TYR A 308 -9.56 4.43 10.13
CA TYR A 308 -10.84 5.17 10.23
C TYR A 308 -10.75 6.43 11.07
N LYS A 309 -9.71 6.58 11.90
CA LYS A 309 -9.44 7.80 12.66
C LYS A 309 -8.85 8.92 11.79
N ARG A 310 -8.35 8.57 10.57
CA ARG A 310 -7.93 9.54 9.55
C ARG A 310 -9.13 10.06 8.74
N ALA A 311 -10.11 9.21 8.47
CA ALA A 311 -11.28 9.53 7.64
C ALA A 311 -12.31 10.37 8.43
N VAL A 312 -12.02 11.66 8.61
CA VAL A 312 -12.88 12.62 9.30
C VAL A 312 -13.08 13.86 8.41
N PRO A 313 -14.26 14.54 8.49
CA PRO A 313 -14.52 15.72 7.66
C PRO A 313 -13.48 16.84 7.86
N GLY A 314 -13.08 17.48 6.76
CA GLY A 314 -12.25 18.70 6.78
C GLY A 314 -10.76 18.48 6.94
N VAL A 315 -10.27 17.23 6.89
CA VAL A 315 -8.84 16.90 6.99
C VAL A 315 -8.30 16.21 5.73
N TRP A 316 -8.82 16.56 4.58
CA TRP A 316 -8.41 16.07 3.25
C TRP A 316 -8.55 14.56 3.02
N SER A 317 -9.23 13.84 3.93
CA SER A 317 -9.55 12.43 3.81
C SER A 317 -11.04 12.25 3.48
N PRO A 318 -11.40 11.52 2.41
CA PRO A 318 -12.78 11.37 2.00
C PRO A 318 -13.59 10.51 2.98
N ILE A 319 -14.89 10.82 3.10
CA ILE A 319 -15.84 10.12 3.96
C ILE A 319 -17.04 9.55 3.21
N ASN A 320 -17.13 9.80 1.92
CA ASN A 320 -18.25 9.42 1.05
C ASN A 320 -17.77 8.91 -0.30
N VAL A 321 -18.66 8.23 -1.01
CA VAL A 321 -18.44 7.79 -2.38
C VAL A 321 -18.61 8.98 -3.30
N SER A 322 -17.52 9.54 -3.78
CA SER A 322 -17.51 10.76 -4.59
C SER A 322 -16.33 10.79 -5.54
N TRP A 323 -16.51 11.55 -6.62
CA TRP A 323 -15.42 11.89 -7.51
C TRP A 323 -15.55 13.32 -8.00
N GLY A 324 -14.47 13.92 -8.45
CA GLY A 324 -14.48 15.25 -9.04
C GLY A 324 -13.22 15.53 -9.83
N ILE A 325 -13.35 16.44 -10.82
CA ILE A 325 -12.22 16.89 -11.63
C ILE A 325 -11.39 17.85 -10.78
N GLU A 326 -10.10 17.52 -10.57
CA GLU A 326 -9.16 18.27 -9.74
C GLU A 326 -9.68 18.55 -8.30
N ASN A 327 -10.64 17.73 -7.82
CA ASN A 327 -11.28 17.95 -6.53
C ASN A 327 -10.63 17.07 -5.43
N ARG A 328 -9.87 17.72 -4.55
CA ARG A 328 -9.19 17.07 -3.41
C ARG A 328 -10.10 16.74 -2.21
N THR A 329 -11.38 17.13 -2.24
CA THR A 329 -12.35 16.77 -1.20
C THR A 329 -13.10 15.47 -1.51
N SER A 330 -12.98 14.95 -2.74
CA SER A 330 -13.64 13.72 -3.20
C SER A 330 -12.77 12.47 -2.98
N ALA A 331 -13.40 11.30 -2.98
CA ALA A 331 -12.73 10.02 -2.82
C ALA A 331 -11.84 9.66 -4.02
N ILE A 332 -12.32 9.95 -5.22
CA ILE A 332 -11.52 9.83 -6.46
C ILE A 332 -11.36 11.21 -7.07
N ARG A 333 -10.14 11.68 -7.19
CA ARG A 333 -9.79 12.86 -7.95
C ARG A 333 -9.44 12.44 -9.37
N ALA A 334 -10.21 12.92 -10.33
CA ALA A 334 -9.88 12.77 -11.74
C ALA A 334 -8.94 13.90 -12.16
N ILE A 335 -7.80 13.54 -12.74
CA ILE A 335 -6.74 14.45 -13.15
C ILE A 335 -6.59 14.34 -14.68
N PRO A 336 -7.24 15.22 -15.47
CA PRO A 336 -7.11 15.20 -16.93
C PRO A 336 -5.68 15.49 -17.40
N GLY A 337 -4.90 16.22 -16.58
CA GLY A 337 -3.54 16.59 -16.90
C GLY A 337 -3.42 17.62 -18.05
N ASN A 338 -2.20 18.13 -18.25
CA ASN A 338 -1.88 19.08 -19.32
C ASN A 338 -1.47 18.40 -20.64
N SER A 339 -1.31 17.08 -20.60
CA SER A 339 -1.02 16.25 -21.78
C SER A 339 -1.78 14.93 -21.66
N GLY A 340 -2.14 14.29 -22.75
CA GLY A 340 -2.80 13.00 -22.73
C GLY A 340 -2.06 11.94 -21.91
N LYS A 341 -0.74 12.04 -21.79
CA LYS A 341 0.08 11.08 -21.01
C LYS A 341 -0.10 11.22 -19.50
N SER A 342 -0.52 12.38 -18.99
CA SER A 342 -0.65 12.67 -17.56
C SER A 342 -2.06 12.44 -17.00
N THR A 343 -3.02 12.05 -17.85
CA THR A 343 -4.40 11.74 -17.43
C THR A 343 -4.42 10.51 -16.52
N ARG A 344 -5.01 10.63 -15.33
CA ARG A 344 -5.06 9.58 -14.34
C ARG A 344 -6.18 9.77 -13.32
N LEU A 345 -6.46 8.72 -12.55
CA LEU A 345 -7.36 8.74 -11.40
C LEU A 345 -6.54 8.56 -10.13
N GLU A 346 -6.79 9.40 -9.14
CA GLU A 346 -6.17 9.36 -7.82
C GLU A 346 -7.19 8.84 -6.80
N ASN A 347 -6.93 7.70 -6.19
CA ASN A 347 -7.71 7.19 -5.07
C ASN A 347 -7.17 7.80 -3.76
N ARG A 348 -7.95 8.70 -3.18
CA ARG A 348 -7.59 9.46 -1.98
C ARG A 348 -8.06 8.81 -0.67
N LEU A 349 -8.86 7.74 -0.77
CA LEU A 349 -9.31 7.00 0.41
C LEU A 349 -8.18 6.21 1.07
N CYS A 350 -7.18 5.81 0.29
CA CYS A 350 -6.05 5.02 0.77
C CYS A 350 -5.23 5.77 1.83
N GLY A 351 -5.01 5.13 2.98
CA GLY A 351 -4.03 5.56 3.97
C GLY A 351 -2.62 5.09 3.64
N ALA A 352 -1.60 5.68 4.26
CA ALA A 352 -0.22 5.23 4.12
C ALA A 352 0.03 3.86 4.78
N ASP A 353 -0.86 3.42 5.64
CA ASP A 353 -0.86 2.14 6.34
C ASP A 353 -1.30 0.95 5.47
N THR A 354 -1.75 1.19 4.25
CA THR A 354 -2.23 0.15 3.32
C THR A 354 -1.13 -0.76 2.78
N ASN A 355 -1.54 -1.97 2.36
CA ASN A 355 -0.71 -2.86 1.55
C ASN A 355 -0.77 -2.42 0.08
N PRO A 356 0.37 -2.01 -0.55
CA PRO A 356 0.39 -1.50 -1.93
C PRO A 356 -0.19 -2.47 -2.96
N TYR A 357 0.10 -3.76 -2.81
CA TYR A 357 -0.40 -4.78 -3.73
C TYR A 357 -1.92 -4.90 -3.68
N LEU A 358 -2.49 -4.92 -2.46
CA LEU A 358 -3.94 -5.08 -2.28
C LEU A 358 -4.71 -3.84 -2.74
N VAL A 359 -4.23 -2.63 -2.45
CA VAL A 359 -4.94 -1.41 -2.89
C VAL A 359 -4.89 -1.23 -4.40
N MET A 360 -3.76 -1.56 -5.05
CA MET A 360 -3.64 -1.51 -6.50
C MET A 360 -4.47 -2.62 -7.16
N ALA A 361 -4.49 -3.84 -6.60
CA ALA A 361 -5.34 -4.92 -7.08
C ALA A 361 -6.83 -4.59 -6.93
N ALA A 362 -7.24 -3.97 -5.82
CA ALA A 362 -8.62 -3.54 -5.58
C ALA A 362 -9.04 -2.43 -6.56
N GLY A 363 -8.18 -1.42 -6.76
CA GLY A 363 -8.44 -0.34 -7.72
C GLY A 363 -8.54 -0.84 -9.15
N LEU A 364 -7.57 -1.66 -9.59
CA LEU A 364 -7.54 -2.24 -10.93
C LEU A 364 -8.72 -3.20 -11.14
N GLY A 365 -8.96 -4.12 -10.20
CA GLY A 365 -10.06 -5.08 -10.30
C GLY A 365 -11.44 -4.40 -10.38
N ALA A 366 -11.66 -3.37 -9.54
CA ALA A 366 -12.87 -2.56 -9.59
C ALA A 366 -13.01 -1.79 -10.91
N GLY A 367 -11.92 -1.21 -11.40
CA GLY A 367 -11.90 -0.49 -12.66
C GLY A 367 -12.21 -1.39 -13.86
N LEU A 368 -11.59 -2.58 -13.93
CA LEU A 368 -11.85 -3.55 -15.00
C LEU A 368 -13.31 -4.06 -14.95
N TYR A 369 -13.82 -4.32 -13.74
CA TYR A 369 -15.24 -4.67 -13.54
C TYR A 369 -16.17 -3.56 -14.08
N GLY A 370 -15.81 -2.30 -13.83
CA GLY A 370 -16.54 -1.14 -14.36
C GLY A 370 -16.55 -1.07 -15.89
N ILE A 371 -15.40 -1.35 -16.53
CA ILE A 371 -15.29 -1.39 -18.01
C ILE A 371 -16.13 -2.54 -18.58
N GLU A 372 -16.03 -3.75 -18.04
CA GLU A 372 -16.78 -4.92 -18.48
C GLU A 372 -18.30 -4.69 -18.40
N ASN A 373 -18.76 -4.02 -17.35
CA ASN A 373 -20.17 -3.77 -17.09
C ASN A 373 -20.64 -2.38 -17.56
N LYS A 374 -19.77 -1.56 -18.15
CA LYS A 374 -20.05 -0.18 -18.64
C LYS A 374 -20.68 0.69 -17.55
N ILE A 375 -20.14 0.64 -16.34
CA ILE A 375 -20.67 1.38 -15.20
C ILE A 375 -20.30 2.86 -15.34
N GLU A 376 -21.31 3.73 -15.35
CA GLU A 376 -21.09 5.18 -15.35
C GLU A 376 -20.86 5.70 -13.93
N PRO A 377 -19.95 6.68 -13.74
CA PRO A 377 -19.60 7.20 -12.42
C PRO A 377 -20.65 8.15 -11.81
N GLY A 378 -21.69 8.51 -12.53
CA GLY A 378 -22.58 9.59 -12.13
C GLY A 378 -21.95 10.98 -12.28
N ASP A 379 -22.54 11.99 -11.66
CA ASP A 379 -22.09 13.37 -11.78
C ASP A 379 -20.85 13.65 -10.92
N ALA A 380 -19.96 14.50 -11.44
CA ALA A 380 -18.80 14.97 -10.72
C ALA A 380 -19.21 15.99 -9.64
N VAL A 381 -18.65 15.85 -8.44
CA VAL A 381 -18.87 16.83 -7.37
C VAL A 381 -18.10 18.12 -7.70
N ALA A 382 -18.83 19.22 -7.80
CA ALA A 382 -18.28 20.56 -7.92
C ALA A 382 -18.23 21.21 -6.51
N GLY A 383 -17.06 21.47 -5.99
CA GLY A 383 -16.89 22.10 -4.68
C GLY A 383 -16.64 21.11 -3.55
N ASN A 384 -17.18 21.37 -2.36
CA ASN A 384 -16.84 20.63 -1.14
C ASN A 384 -17.68 19.35 -0.99
N ALA A 385 -17.09 18.19 -1.27
CA ALA A 385 -17.76 16.89 -1.13
C ALA A 385 -18.15 16.53 0.33
N TYR A 386 -17.53 17.12 1.34
CA TYR A 386 -17.89 16.85 2.75
C TYR A 386 -19.28 17.35 3.16
N THR A 387 -19.79 18.36 2.46
CA THR A 387 -21.09 19.00 2.77
C THR A 387 -22.22 18.56 1.85
N ASP A 388 -21.96 17.64 0.92
CA ASP A 388 -22.97 17.11 0.01
C ASP A 388 -23.69 15.91 0.63
N GLU A 389 -24.86 16.17 1.20
CA GLU A 389 -25.71 15.17 1.88
C GLU A 389 -26.32 14.13 0.92
N SER A 390 -26.26 14.34 -0.38
CA SER A 390 -26.76 13.38 -1.39
C SER A 390 -25.83 12.20 -1.62
N LEU A 391 -24.57 12.32 -1.19
CA LEU A 391 -23.54 11.32 -1.40
C LEU A 391 -23.66 10.14 -0.41
N THR A 392 -23.43 8.94 -0.91
CA THR A 392 -23.39 7.73 -0.08
C THR A 392 -22.18 7.77 0.85
N MET A 393 -22.42 7.67 2.16
CA MET A 393 -21.34 7.61 3.14
C MET A 393 -20.59 6.29 3.08
N LEU A 394 -19.27 6.36 3.24
CA LEU A 394 -18.40 5.19 3.39
C LEU A 394 -18.55 4.56 4.78
N PRO A 395 -18.22 3.27 4.95
CA PRO A 395 -18.13 2.65 6.26
C PRO A 395 -17.23 3.45 7.21
N SER A 396 -17.73 3.74 8.42
CA SER A 396 -17.03 4.59 9.40
C SER A 396 -16.11 3.84 10.37
N ASN A 397 -16.04 2.51 10.25
CA ASN A 397 -15.17 1.65 11.06
C ASN A 397 -14.89 0.34 10.34
N LEU A 398 -13.86 -0.39 10.80
CA LEU A 398 -13.40 -1.63 10.17
C LEU A 398 -14.50 -2.71 10.15
N GLY A 399 -15.27 -2.89 11.23
CA GLY A 399 -16.34 -3.90 11.29
C GLY A 399 -17.45 -3.62 10.27
N ALA A 400 -17.82 -2.34 10.06
CA ALA A 400 -18.78 -1.96 9.03
C ALA A 400 -18.23 -2.20 7.63
N ALA A 401 -16.96 -1.90 7.36
CA ALA A 401 -16.32 -2.14 6.07
C ALA A 401 -16.22 -3.64 5.75
N VAL A 402 -15.84 -4.47 6.72
CA VAL A 402 -15.83 -5.93 6.58
C VAL A 402 -17.23 -6.47 6.31
N THR A 403 -18.26 -5.88 6.91
CA THR A 403 -19.67 -6.27 6.64
C THR A 403 -20.06 -5.98 5.20
N GLN A 404 -19.59 -4.88 4.59
CA GLN A 404 -19.80 -4.60 3.18
C GLN A 404 -19.03 -5.58 2.27
N LEU A 405 -17.77 -5.88 2.62
CA LEU A 405 -16.97 -6.85 1.88
C LEU A 405 -17.61 -8.25 1.87
N LYS A 406 -18.12 -8.71 3.01
CA LYS A 406 -18.83 -10.02 3.13
C LYS A 406 -20.00 -10.19 2.16
N LYS A 407 -20.69 -9.09 1.84
CA LYS A 407 -21.87 -9.09 0.97
C LYS A 407 -21.54 -8.92 -0.51
N SER A 408 -20.30 -8.63 -0.85
CA SER A 408 -19.90 -8.27 -2.21
C SER A 408 -19.56 -9.51 -3.02
N GLN A 409 -20.46 -9.91 -3.91
CA GLN A 409 -20.19 -10.96 -4.89
C GLN A 409 -19.08 -10.56 -5.87
N PRO A 410 -19.01 -9.30 -6.40
CA PRO A 410 -17.91 -8.87 -7.25
C PRO A 410 -16.53 -8.97 -6.57
N ALA A 411 -16.43 -8.74 -5.25
CA ALA A 411 -15.16 -8.93 -4.53
C ALA A 411 -14.66 -10.38 -4.62
N ARG A 412 -15.56 -11.35 -4.50
CA ARG A 412 -15.25 -12.79 -4.61
C ARG A 412 -14.86 -13.18 -6.03
N GLU A 413 -15.50 -12.61 -7.03
CA GLU A 413 -15.15 -12.81 -8.45
C GLU A 413 -13.76 -12.29 -8.78
N ILE A 414 -13.39 -11.12 -8.21
CA ILE A 414 -12.09 -10.46 -8.43
C ILE A 414 -10.98 -11.21 -7.70
N PHE A 415 -11.13 -11.46 -6.40
CA PHE A 415 -10.04 -11.96 -5.55
C PHE A 415 -10.10 -13.48 -5.30
N GLY A 416 -11.26 -14.11 -5.46
CA GLY A 416 -11.53 -15.51 -5.11
C GLY A 416 -12.00 -15.68 -3.67
N ASP A 417 -12.80 -16.73 -3.45
CA ASP A 417 -13.41 -17.01 -2.15
C ASP A 417 -12.36 -17.24 -1.06
N THR A 418 -11.31 -17.99 -1.34
CA THR A 418 -10.26 -18.34 -0.37
C THR A 418 -9.60 -17.09 0.21
N PHE A 419 -9.23 -16.14 -0.65
CA PHE A 419 -8.61 -14.89 -0.18
C PHE A 419 -9.61 -14.04 0.60
N ILE A 420 -10.82 -13.84 0.07
CA ILE A 420 -11.83 -13.00 0.73
C ILE A 420 -12.23 -13.57 2.10
N ASP A 421 -12.41 -14.88 2.22
CA ASP A 421 -12.76 -15.50 3.51
C ASP A 421 -11.63 -15.36 4.53
N HIS A 422 -10.38 -15.54 4.11
CA HIS A 422 -9.23 -15.29 4.95
C HIS A 422 -9.11 -13.83 5.34
N TYR A 423 -9.24 -12.89 4.39
CA TYR A 423 -9.14 -11.47 4.65
C TYR A 423 -10.22 -10.99 5.64
N ILE A 424 -11.45 -11.48 5.50
CA ILE A 424 -12.54 -11.23 6.45
C ILE A 424 -12.18 -11.75 7.85
N LEU A 425 -11.64 -12.98 7.93
CA LEU A 425 -11.25 -13.58 9.20
C LEU A 425 -10.24 -12.73 9.96
N ILE A 426 -9.18 -12.27 9.29
CA ILE A 426 -8.11 -11.48 9.92
C ILE A 426 -8.60 -10.09 10.32
N ARG A 427 -9.47 -9.44 9.52
CA ARG A 427 -10.04 -8.14 9.89
C ARG A 427 -11.06 -8.27 11.05
N ASP A 428 -11.88 -9.31 11.08
CA ASP A 428 -12.75 -9.61 12.22
C ASP A 428 -11.94 -9.91 13.50
N TYR A 429 -10.78 -10.55 13.38
CA TYR A 429 -9.87 -10.78 14.50
C TYR A 429 -9.37 -9.47 15.10
N GLU A 430 -8.90 -8.55 14.26
CA GLU A 430 -8.44 -7.21 14.70
C GLU A 430 -9.58 -6.41 15.39
N VAL A 431 -10.79 -6.45 14.82
CA VAL A 431 -11.97 -5.80 15.45
C VAL A 431 -12.20 -6.38 16.85
N ARG A 432 -12.22 -7.72 17.00
CA ARG A 432 -12.42 -8.36 18.32
C ARG A 432 -11.31 -8.05 19.32
N LEU A 433 -10.06 -7.95 18.88
CA LEU A 433 -8.95 -7.54 19.74
C LEU A 433 -9.14 -6.12 20.26
N TYR A 434 -9.50 -5.20 19.36
CA TYR A 434 -9.74 -3.80 19.74
C TYR A 434 -10.94 -3.66 20.69
N GLU A 435 -12.03 -4.39 20.46
CA GLU A 435 -13.22 -4.38 21.33
C GLU A 435 -12.96 -4.93 22.73
N LYS A 436 -11.93 -5.75 22.92
CA LYS A 436 -11.48 -6.24 24.23
C LYS A 436 -10.56 -5.25 24.96
N ALA A 437 -9.97 -4.31 24.24
CA ALA A 437 -9.02 -3.37 24.85
C ALA A 437 -9.74 -2.35 25.72
N VAL A 438 -9.23 -2.15 26.95
CA VAL A 438 -9.67 -1.05 27.80
C VAL A 438 -8.75 0.14 27.58
N THR A 439 -9.28 1.18 26.97
CA THR A 439 -8.50 2.33 26.54
C THR A 439 -8.37 3.40 27.66
N ASN A 440 -7.29 4.18 27.60
CA ASN A 440 -7.14 5.34 28.50
C ASN A 440 -8.30 6.34 28.38
N TRP A 441 -8.96 6.43 27.22
CA TRP A 441 -10.12 7.27 27.01
C TRP A 441 -11.31 6.78 27.88
N GLU A 442 -11.56 5.46 27.90
CA GLU A 442 -12.62 4.85 28.73
C GLU A 442 -12.33 5.05 30.22
N LEU A 443 -11.08 4.80 30.64
CA LEU A 443 -10.68 5.00 32.03
C LEU A 443 -10.90 6.47 32.49
N LYS A 444 -10.44 7.44 31.70
CA LYS A 444 -10.61 8.86 31.97
C LYS A 444 -12.08 9.29 32.00
N ARG A 445 -12.93 8.64 31.20
CA ARG A 445 -14.33 9.02 31.06
C ARG A 445 -15.23 8.38 32.08
N TYR A 446 -14.97 7.15 32.50
CA TYR A 446 -15.93 6.34 33.25
C TYR A 446 -15.48 5.97 34.65
N PHE A 447 -14.17 5.93 34.95
CA PHE A 447 -13.61 5.29 36.14
C PHE A 447 -14.19 5.82 37.48
N GLU A 448 -14.43 7.11 37.57
CA GLU A 448 -14.96 7.73 38.82
C GLU A 448 -16.46 8.04 38.76
N VAL A 449 -17.11 7.93 37.61
CA VAL A 449 -18.48 8.42 37.43
C VAL A 449 -19.52 7.32 37.21
N ILE A 450 -19.10 6.09 36.97
CA ILE A 450 -19.99 4.94 36.79
C ILE A 450 -19.70 3.88 37.84
#